data_bf0d97f746cc782dfa296769648f4cf7
#
_entry.id   bf0d97f746cc782dfa296769648f4cf7
#
_cell.length_a   1.000
_cell.length_b   1.000
_cell.length_c   1.000
_cell.angle_alpha   90.00
_cell.angle_beta   90.00
_cell.angle_gamma   90.00
#
_symmetry.space_group_name_H-M   'P 1'
#
loop_
_entity.id
_entity.type
_entity.pdbx_description
1 polymer ?
#
loop_
_entity_poly.entity_id
_entity_poly.type
_entity_poly.pdbx_seq_one_letter_code
_entity_poly.pdbx_strand_id
1 'polypeptide(L)'
;MKPREKAALQMVHIGTTHDDTRTLTIDAINAKAREAFPELEVHEAFTSRIIIRRLKARGIEKLTPLDAMLRLRSEGYTHVVVQSSNIIDGVEMESLRRDIESVQPLFKEIRVGTPLLYSVEDAEKVVEILNNRLNATAQAKKASGKKGAKEHFVLVGHGTYTPSTAIYSQMDYMLKANGMTNFHLGTIEGYPTFETMLAQLKAGKAKQVTLVPFMFVAGDHAKNDIAEDWKEALEKEGYTVNVRMEGLGQVPEIQEIFIDHIRFMLKHRMLGIMEKKAGYAAGKDVE
;
A
#
# COMPACT_ATOMS: atom_id res chain seq x y z
N MET A 1 23.01 -10.84 -34.63
CA MET A 1 22.85 -11.25 -33.20
C MET A 1 21.42 -10.90 -32.77
N LYS A 2 20.62 -11.88 -32.31
CA LYS A 2 19.35 -11.55 -31.64
C LYS A 2 19.66 -10.80 -30.35
N PRO A 3 19.02 -9.66 -30.05
CA PRO A 3 19.23 -8.98 -28.77
C PRO A 3 18.92 -9.96 -27.64
N ARG A 4 19.85 -10.10 -26.69
CA ARG A 4 19.64 -10.95 -25.50
C ARG A 4 18.46 -10.34 -24.72
N GLU A 5 17.48 -11.13 -24.38
CA GLU A 5 16.37 -10.66 -23.53
C GLU A 5 16.93 -10.33 -22.14
N LYS A 6 16.67 -9.11 -21.67
CA LYS A 6 17.08 -8.62 -20.37
C LYS A 6 15.83 -8.18 -19.62
N ALA A 7 15.62 -8.75 -18.43
CA ALA A 7 14.45 -8.49 -17.61
C ALA A 7 14.81 -7.76 -16.31
N ALA A 8 13.91 -6.90 -15.83
CA ALA A 8 14.03 -6.19 -14.56
C ALA A 8 12.72 -6.19 -13.77
N LEU A 9 12.85 -6.00 -12.46
CA LEU A 9 11.76 -5.67 -11.56
C LEU A 9 11.89 -4.21 -11.15
N GLN A 10 10.91 -3.38 -11.50
CA GLN A 10 10.81 -1.98 -11.12
C GLN A 10 9.85 -1.86 -9.94
N MET A 11 10.39 -1.65 -8.75
CA MET A 11 9.60 -1.33 -7.57
C MET A 11 9.27 0.16 -7.57
N VAL A 12 8.01 0.49 -7.28
CA VAL A 12 7.51 1.87 -7.30
C VAL A 12 6.87 2.20 -5.95
N HIS A 13 7.34 3.28 -5.34
CA HIS A 13 6.89 3.73 -4.03
C HIS A 13 6.54 5.22 -4.08
N ILE A 14 5.66 5.67 -3.16
CA ILE A 14 5.45 7.11 -2.98
C ILE A 14 6.75 7.81 -2.56
N GLY A 15 7.54 7.13 -1.76
CA GLY A 15 8.79 7.63 -1.19
C GLY A 15 8.60 8.21 0.22
N THR A 16 9.71 8.56 0.84
CA THR A 16 9.77 9.28 2.11
C THR A 16 11.10 10.01 2.25
N THR A 17 11.10 11.13 2.95
CA THR A 17 12.32 11.88 3.35
C THR A 17 12.90 11.39 4.69
N HIS A 18 12.18 10.53 5.40
CA HIS A 18 12.58 9.96 6.69
C HIS A 18 13.38 8.69 6.47
N ASP A 19 14.67 8.71 6.80
CA ASP A 19 15.60 7.61 6.52
C ASP A 19 15.28 6.34 7.31
N ASP A 20 14.87 6.48 8.58
CA ASP A 20 14.42 5.38 9.43
C ASP A 20 13.18 4.70 8.86
N THR A 21 12.18 5.49 8.48
CA THR A 21 10.94 4.99 7.88
C THR A 21 11.21 4.30 6.54
N ARG A 22 12.09 4.88 5.70
CA ARG A 22 12.48 4.28 4.42
C ARG A 22 13.13 2.92 4.64
N THR A 23 14.08 2.83 5.57
CA THR A 23 14.78 1.58 5.89
C THR A 23 13.82 0.47 6.31
N LEU A 24 12.86 0.81 7.18
CA LEU A 24 11.91 -0.16 7.72
C LEU A 24 10.81 -0.58 6.73
N THR A 25 10.58 0.17 5.68
CA THR A 25 9.48 -0.07 4.71
C THR A 25 9.98 -0.33 3.31
N ILE A 26 10.42 0.72 2.62
CA ILE A 26 10.81 0.67 1.20
C ILE A 26 12.06 -0.21 1.00
N ASP A 27 13.10 0.04 1.78
CA ASP A 27 14.34 -0.73 1.66
C ASP A 27 14.12 -2.19 2.05
N ALA A 28 13.24 -2.46 3.04
CA ALA A 28 12.90 -3.80 3.48
C ALA A 28 12.17 -4.60 2.40
N ILE A 29 11.14 -4.04 1.75
CA ILE A 29 10.44 -4.75 0.67
C ILE A 29 11.32 -4.92 -0.57
N ASN A 30 12.17 -3.93 -0.89
CA ASN A 30 13.11 -4.05 -1.99
C ASN A 30 14.16 -5.14 -1.73
N ALA A 31 14.64 -5.28 -0.50
CA ALA A 31 15.54 -6.37 -0.10
C ALA A 31 14.85 -7.73 -0.23
N LYS A 32 13.61 -7.83 0.24
CA LYS A 32 12.79 -9.05 0.11
C LYS A 32 12.54 -9.42 -1.34
N ALA A 33 12.31 -8.43 -2.21
CA ALA A 33 12.15 -8.65 -3.64
C ALA A 33 13.45 -9.18 -4.29
N ARG A 34 14.61 -8.64 -3.92
CA ARG A 34 15.91 -9.16 -4.39
C ARG A 34 16.16 -10.58 -3.97
N GLU A 35 15.78 -10.95 -2.75
CA GLU A 35 15.91 -12.31 -2.24
C GLU A 35 14.94 -13.27 -2.96
N ALA A 36 13.69 -12.84 -3.18
CA ALA A 36 12.67 -13.67 -3.79
C ALA A 36 12.88 -13.89 -5.30
N PHE A 37 13.54 -12.94 -5.98
CA PHE A 37 13.75 -12.94 -7.44
C PHE A 37 15.21 -12.68 -7.82
N PRO A 38 16.14 -13.57 -7.45
CA PRO A 38 17.57 -13.35 -7.68
C PRO A 38 17.96 -13.29 -9.17
N GLU A 39 17.07 -13.77 -10.06
CA GLU A 39 17.23 -13.70 -11.51
C GLU A 39 16.88 -12.33 -12.12
N LEU A 40 16.21 -11.45 -11.35
CA LEU A 40 15.83 -10.12 -11.78
C LEU A 40 16.66 -9.04 -11.09
N GLU A 41 17.06 -8.05 -11.87
CA GLU A 41 17.65 -6.85 -11.29
C GLU A 41 16.53 -5.94 -10.76
N VAL A 42 16.57 -5.64 -9.45
CA VAL A 42 15.55 -4.86 -8.76
C VAL A 42 15.95 -3.39 -8.74
N HIS A 43 15.15 -2.57 -9.39
CA HIS A 43 15.25 -1.12 -9.46
C HIS A 43 14.15 -0.45 -8.66
N GLU A 44 14.31 0.83 -8.34
CA GLU A 44 13.39 1.62 -7.52
C GLU A 44 13.04 2.93 -8.21
N ALA A 45 11.79 3.37 -8.05
CA ALA A 45 11.33 4.69 -8.40
C ALA A 45 10.39 5.26 -7.33
N PHE A 46 10.35 6.59 -7.23
CA PHE A 46 9.45 7.31 -6.33
C PHE A 46 8.44 8.12 -7.13
N THR A 47 7.18 8.14 -6.68
CA THR A 47 6.12 8.90 -7.38
C THR A 47 6.02 10.34 -6.89
N SER A 48 6.32 10.61 -5.61
CA SER A 48 6.22 11.96 -5.05
C SER A 48 7.35 12.86 -5.49
N ARG A 49 7.05 13.79 -6.41
CA ARG A 49 8.01 14.79 -6.88
C ARG A 49 8.51 15.71 -5.76
N ILE A 50 7.69 15.95 -4.75
CA ILE A 50 8.07 16.75 -3.57
C ILE A 50 9.17 16.01 -2.79
N ILE A 51 8.98 14.73 -2.55
CA ILE A 51 9.95 13.89 -1.84
C ILE A 51 11.25 13.78 -2.66
N ILE A 52 11.15 13.50 -3.96
CA ILE A 52 12.33 13.46 -4.85
C ILE A 52 13.12 14.76 -4.77
N ARG A 53 12.45 15.91 -4.85
CA ARG A 53 13.10 17.22 -4.76
C ARG A 53 13.79 17.45 -3.42
N ARG A 54 13.13 17.08 -2.31
CA ARG A 54 13.70 17.20 -0.95
C ARG A 54 14.91 16.30 -0.76
N LEU A 55 14.85 15.06 -1.28
CA LEU A 55 15.98 14.13 -1.23
C LEU A 55 17.15 14.61 -2.10
N LYS A 56 16.87 15.16 -3.28
CA LYS A 56 17.90 15.75 -4.16
C LYS A 56 18.63 16.90 -3.47
N ALA A 57 17.95 17.73 -2.71
CA ALA A 57 18.58 18.79 -1.91
C ALA A 57 19.54 18.24 -0.83
N ARG A 58 19.38 16.97 -0.44
CA ARG A 58 20.27 16.24 0.47
C ARG A 58 21.34 15.40 -0.26
N GLY A 59 21.46 15.55 -1.58
CA GLY A 59 22.41 14.77 -2.41
C GLY A 59 21.94 13.34 -2.71
N ILE A 60 20.67 13.00 -2.46
CA ILE A 60 20.10 11.67 -2.72
C ILE A 60 19.25 11.74 -3.99
N GLU A 61 19.72 11.07 -5.05
CA GLU A 61 18.96 11.01 -6.30
C GLU A 61 17.92 9.88 -6.26
N LYS A 62 16.71 10.20 -6.65
CA LYS A 62 15.62 9.27 -6.91
C LYS A 62 14.95 9.63 -8.23
N LEU A 63 14.54 8.62 -8.97
CA LEU A 63 13.90 8.78 -10.28
C LEU A 63 12.36 8.71 -10.13
N THR A 64 11.66 9.40 -11.01
CA THR A 64 10.23 9.16 -11.23
C THR A 64 10.04 7.80 -11.92
N PRO A 65 8.84 7.19 -11.90
CA PRO A 65 8.58 5.96 -12.63
C PRO A 65 8.92 6.07 -14.13
N LEU A 66 8.56 7.19 -14.76
CA LEU A 66 8.85 7.43 -16.17
C LEU A 66 10.38 7.48 -16.43
N ASP A 67 11.12 8.28 -15.65
CA ASP A 67 12.56 8.41 -15.79
C ASP A 67 13.27 7.07 -15.55
N ALA A 68 12.81 6.30 -14.55
CA ALA A 68 13.35 4.98 -14.25
C ALA A 68 13.15 4.00 -15.42
N MET A 69 11.96 3.99 -16.04
CA MET A 69 11.68 3.15 -17.21
C MET A 69 12.55 3.55 -18.40
N LEU A 70 12.70 4.85 -18.69
CA LEU A 70 13.58 5.33 -19.76
C LEU A 70 15.04 4.93 -19.52
N ARG A 71 15.51 4.99 -18.28
CA ARG A 71 16.83 4.52 -17.89
C ARG A 71 16.99 3.02 -18.12
N LEU A 72 16.04 2.20 -17.67
CA LEU A 72 16.05 0.75 -17.94
C LEU A 72 16.15 0.47 -19.44
N ARG A 73 15.39 1.21 -20.25
CA ARG A 73 15.44 1.05 -21.70
C ARG A 73 16.82 1.39 -22.27
N SER A 74 17.46 2.46 -21.79
CA SER A 74 18.80 2.86 -22.22
C SER A 74 19.87 1.83 -21.83
N GLU A 75 19.66 1.11 -20.73
CA GLU A 75 20.53 0.03 -20.24
C GLU A 75 20.25 -1.34 -20.91
N GLY A 76 19.33 -1.36 -21.90
CA GLY A 76 19.05 -2.53 -22.75
C GLY A 76 18.01 -3.50 -22.19
N TYR A 77 17.27 -3.14 -21.15
CA TYR A 77 16.17 -3.96 -20.68
C TYR A 77 15.03 -4.00 -21.69
N THR A 78 14.48 -5.17 -21.91
CA THR A 78 13.40 -5.43 -22.89
C THR A 78 12.11 -5.89 -22.24
N HIS A 79 12.18 -6.44 -21.03
CA HIS A 79 11.06 -6.93 -20.24
C HIS A 79 11.11 -6.30 -18.85
N VAL A 80 9.99 -5.77 -18.38
CA VAL A 80 9.92 -5.17 -17.05
C VAL A 80 8.63 -5.61 -16.35
N VAL A 81 8.76 -6.07 -15.12
CA VAL A 81 7.66 -6.17 -14.18
C VAL A 81 7.68 -4.94 -13.30
N VAL A 82 6.57 -4.23 -13.20
CA VAL A 82 6.42 -3.03 -12.38
C VAL A 82 5.51 -3.37 -11.21
N GLN A 83 6.00 -3.22 -9.98
CA GLN A 83 5.21 -3.42 -8.78
C GLN A 83 5.18 -2.17 -7.92
N SER A 84 3.99 -1.63 -7.70
CA SER A 84 3.75 -0.53 -6.78
C SER A 84 3.50 -1.03 -5.36
N SER A 85 3.89 -0.27 -4.35
CA SER A 85 3.51 -0.49 -2.95
C SER A 85 2.27 0.29 -2.51
N ASN A 86 1.44 0.74 -3.45
CA ASN A 86 0.17 1.41 -3.15
C ASN A 86 -0.81 0.46 -2.44
N ILE A 87 -1.60 1.02 -1.54
CA ILE A 87 -2.61 0.26 -0.79
C ILE A 87 -3.86 0.03 -1.63
N ILE A 88 -4.27 1.02 -2.41
CA ILE A 88 -5.50 0.99 -3.21
C ILE A 88 -5.24 1.29 -4.68
N ASP A 89 -6.18 0.93 -5.53
CA ASP A 89 -6.21 1.28 -6.95
C ASP A 89 -6.80 2.69 -7.14
N GLY A 90 -6.09 3.69 -6.65
CA GLY A 90 -6.49 5.10 -6.71
C GLY A 90 -5.75 5.90 -7.77
N VAL A 91 -5.74 7.22 -7.61
CA VAL A 91 -5.12 8.18 -8.55
C VAL A 91 -3.64 7.93 -8.79
N GLU A 92 -2.91 7.44 -7.78
CA GLU A 92 -1.49 7.11 -7.90
C GLU A 92 -1.26 5.93 -8.85
N MET A 93 -2.10 4.89 -8.79
CA MET A 93 -2.04 3.77 -9.71
C MET A 93 -2.44 4.17 -11.13
N GLU A 94 -3.43 5.04 -11.27
CA GLU A 94 -3.83 5.60 -12.57
C GLU A 94 -2.69 6.40 -13.20
N SER A 95 -2.04 7.25 -12.42
CA SER A 95 -0.87 8.02 -12.88
C SER A 95 0.28 7.10 -13.29
N LEU A 96 0.58 6.07 -12.50
CA LEU A 96 1.62 5.09 -12.82
C LEU A 96 1.31 4.36 -14.14
N ARG A 97 0.07 3.92 -14.36
CA ARG A 97 -0.32 3.27 -15.61
C ARG A 97 -0.13 4.18 -16.82
N ARG A 98 -0.47 5.46 -16.72
CA ARG A 98 -0.25 6.43 -17.80
C ARG A 98 1.24 6.59 -18.13
N ASP A 99 2.09 6.67 -17.11
CA ASP A 99 3.55 6.71 -17.31
C ASP A 99 4.03 5.46 -18.04
N ILE A 100 3.57 4.28 -17.63
CA ILE A 100 3.94 3.00 -18.25
C ILE A 100 3.42 2.89 -19.68
N GLU A 101 2.17 3.27 -19.95
CA GLU A 101 1.58 3.27 -21.28
C GLU A 101 2.39 4.15 -22.24
N SER A 102 2.91 5.27 -21.79
CA SER A 102 3.71 6.21 -22.62
C SER A 102 5.03 5.60 -23.11
N VAL A 103 5.58 4.65 -22.39
CA VAL A 103 6.84 3.97 -22.72
C VAL A 103 6.67 2.53 -23.19
N GLN A 104 5.45 2.00 -23.17
CA GLN A 104 5.13 0.64 -23.59
C GLN A 104 5.74 0.26 -24.96
N PRO A 105 5.69 1.12 -26.00
CA PRO A 105 6.24 0.79 -27.32
C PRO A 105 7.77 0.62 -27.33
N LEU A 106 8.47 1.07 -26.29
CA LEU A 106 9.93 0.97 -26.20
C LEU A 106 10.39 -0.41 -25.71
N PHE A 107 9.51 -1.20 -25.12
CA PHE A 107 9.80 -2.49 -24.54
C PHE A 107 9.11 -3.62 -25.32
N LYS A 108 9.62 -4.83 -25.18
CA LYS A 108 8.94 -6.02 -25.69
C LYS A 108 7.73 -6.37 -24.85
N GLU A 109 7.87 -6.26 -23.51
CA GLU A 109 6.81 -6.53 -22.58
C GLU A 109 7.00 -5.71 -21.29
N ILE A 110 5.89 -5.13 -20.81
CA ILE A 110 5.79 -4.55 -19.48
C ILE A 110 4.56 -5.18 -18.82
N ARG A 111 4.71 -5.66 -17.60
CA ARG A 111 3.63 -6.17 -16.76
C ARG A 111 3.52 -5.30 -15.52
N VAL A 112 2.33 -4.83 -15.21
CA VAL A 112 2.07 -3.98 -14.05
C VAL A 112 1.30 -4.78 -13.01
N GLY A 113 1.89 -4.92 -11.83
CA GLY A 113 1.27 -5.57 -10.69
C GLY A 113 0.17 -4.71 -10.05
N THR A 114 -0.61 -5.35 -9.19
CA THR A 114 -1.75 -4.74 -8.52
C THR A 114 -1.37 -4.13 -7.17
N PRO A 115 -2.14 -3.15 -6.67
CA PRO A 115 -1.97 -2.63 -5.31
C PRO A 115 -2.33 -3.68 -4.25
N LEU A 116 -2.13 -3.37 -2.95
CA LEU A 116 -2.38 -4.29 -1.85
C LEU A 116 -3.83 -4.80 -1.83
N LEU A 117 -4.79 -3.88 -1.84
CA LEU A 117 -6.22 -4.19 -1.75
C LEU A 117 -6.85 -4.25 -3.15
N TYR A 118 -6.47 -5.26 -3.91
CA TYR A 118 -6.98 -5.43 -5.28
C TYR A 118 -8.06 -6.51 -5.38
N SER A 119 -7.84 -7.64 -4.72
CA SER A 119 -8.80 -8.76 -4.68
C SER A 119 -9.48 -8.88 -3.31
N VAL A 120 -10.57 -9.65 -3.26
CA VAL A 120 -11.23 -9.98 -2.00
C VAL A 120 -10.29 -10.81 -1.12
N GLU A 121 -9.56 -11.73 -1.72
CA GLU A 121 -8.58 -12.60 -1.03
C GLU A 121 -7.45 -11.79 -0.39
N ASP A 122 -6.97 -10.74 -1.06
CA ASP A 122 -5.97 -9.84 -0.49
C ASP A 122 -6.55 -9.09 0.71
N ALA A 123 -7.79 -8.59 0.60
CA ALA A 123 -8.47 -7.91 1.69
C ALA A 123 -8.69 -8.84 2.90
N GLU A 124 -9.06 -10.10 2.68
CA GLU A 124 -9.20 -11.12 3.73
C GLU A 124 -7.88 -11.39 4.44
N LYS A 125 -6.78 -11.54 3.69
CA LYS A 125 -5.43 -11.69 4.26
C LYS A 125 -5.04 -10.48 5.11
N VAL A 126 -5.31 -9.27 4.64
CA VAL A 126 -5.02 -8.04 5.40
C VAL A 126 -5.83 -7.97 6.69
N VAL A 127 -7.12 -8.35 6.66
CA VAL A 127 -7.98 -8.45 7.87
C VAL A 127 -7.38 -9.42 8.87
N GLU A 128 -6.95 -10.61 8.43
CA GLU A 128 -6.31 -11.61 9.29
C GLU A 128 -5.01 -11.10 9.91
N ILE A 129 -4.15 -10.48 9.11
CA ILE A 129 -2.87 -9.90 9.57
C ILE A 129 -3.12 -8.83 10.65
N LEU A 130 -4.06 -7.92 10.41
CA LEU A 130 -4.42 -6.88 11.37
C LEU A 130 -4.97 -7.47 12.67
N ASN A 131 -5.83 -8.49 12.58
CA ASN A 131 -6.35 -9.20 13.72
C ASN A 131 -5.23 -9.81 14.57
N ASN A 132 -4.35 -10.56 13.94
CA ASN A 132 -3.25 -11.25 14.61
C ASN A 132 -2.28 -10.27 15.29
N ARG A 133 -1.95 -9.15 14.64
CA ARG A 133 -0.98 -8.18 15.15
C ARG A 133 -1.52 -7.25 16.23
N LEU A 134 -2.72 -6.74 16.05
CA LEU A 134 -3.28 -5.70 16.92
C LEU A 134 -4.08 -6.29 18.08
N ASN A 135 -4.93 -7.28 17.84
CA ASN A 135 -5.69 -7.93 18.91
C ASN A 135 -4.82 -8.80 19.82
N ALA A 136 -3.78 -9.46 19.30
CA ALA A 136 -2.85 -10.20 20.14
C ALA A 136 -2.15 -9.30 21.15
N THR A 137 -1.79 -8.08 20.77
CA THR A 137 -1.22 -7.08 21.69
C THR A 137 -2.21 -6.64 22.77
N ALA A 138 -3.49 -6.44 22.40
CA ALA A 138 -4.57 -6.11 23.34
C ALA A 138 -4.85 -7.26 24.32
N GLN A 139 -4.83 -8.51 23.84
CA GLN A 139 -5.01 -9.71 24.67
C GLN A 139 -3.84 -9.92 25.65
N ALA A 140 -2.60 -9.70 25.20
CA ALA A 140 -1.43 -9.79 26.07
C ALA A 140 -1.46 -8.77 27.21
N LYS A 141 -1.90 -7.52 26.95
CA LYS A 141 -2.14 -6.51 27.99
C LYS A 141 -3.22 -6.95 28.99
N LYS A 142 -4.26 -7.62 28.53
CA LYS A 142 -5.36 -8.12 29.36
C LYS A 142 -4.91 -9.31 30.23
N ALA A 143 -4.09 -10.19 29.70
CA ALA A 143 -3.53 -11.34 30.43
C ALA A 143 -2.56 -10.91 31.56
N SER A 144 -1.94 -9.73 31.45
CA SER A 144 -1.07 -9.16 32.50
C SER A 144 -1.82 -8.56 33.70
N GLY A 145 -3.15 -8.78 33.80
CA GLY A 145 -3.97 -8.36 34.96
C GLY A 145 -4.38 -6.88 34.94
N LYS A 146 -4.05 -6.13 33.92
CA LYS A 146 -4.52 -4.74 33.78
C LYS A 146 -5.98 -4.75 33.30
N LYS A 147 -6.91 -4.59 34.24
CA LYS A 147 -8.32 -4.27 33.92
C LYS A 147 -8.38 -2.88 33.30
N GLY A 148 -8.34 -2.82 31.97
CA GLY A 148 -8.55 -1.59 31.21
C GLY A 148 -9.83 -1.67 30.36
N ALA A 149 -10.34 -0.50 29.93
CA ALA A 149 -11.39 -0.45 28.92
C ALA A 149 -10.90 -1.14 27.65
N LYS A 150 -11.86 -1.71 26.87
CA LYS A 150 -11.55 -2.35 25.58
C LYS A 150 -10.85 -1.32 24.69
N GLU A 151 -9.66 -1.68 24.19
CA GLU A 151 -8.92 -0.83 23.26
C GLU A 151 -9.58 -0.87 21.89
N HIS A 152 -9.81 0.31 21.32
CA HIS A 152 -10.29 0.47 19.96
C HIS A 152 -9.15 0.91 19.06
N PHE A 153 -9.07 0.34 17.88
CA PHE A 153 -8.07 0.67 16.87
C PHE A 153 -8.73 1.49 15.76
N VAL A 154 -8.13 2.61 15.42
CA VAL A 154 -8.52 3.43 14.29
C VAL A 154 -7.44 3.34 13.22
N LEU A 155 -7.76 2.66 12.13
CA LEU A 155 -6.92 2.56 10.95
C LEU A 155 -7.14 3.82 10.10
N VAL A 156 -6.09 4.60 9.90
CA VAL A 156 -6.17 5.86 9.17
C VAL A 156 -5.54 5.71 7.81
N GLY A 157 -6.38 5.63 6.78
CA GLY A 157 -5.96 5.63 5.37
C GLY A 157 -5.76 7.05 4.84
N HIS A 158 -4.96 7.17 3.77
CA HIS A 158 -4.87 8.46 3.07
C HIS A 158 -6.22 8.85 2.46
N GLY A 159 -6.88 7.89 1.80
CA GLY A 159 -8.10 8.13 1.06
C GLY A 159 -7.85 8.61 -0.36
N THR A 160 -8.92 8.83 -1.08
CA THR A 160 -8.92 9.40 -2.42
C THR A 160 -10.29 9.99 -2.74
N TYR A 161 -10.34 10.93 -3.67
CA TYR A 161 -11.58 11.55 -4.15
C TYR A 161 -12.26 10.77 -5.28
N THR A 162 -11.65 9.67 -5.75
CA THR A 162 -12.22 8.81 -6.80
C THR A 162 -13.11 7.71 -6.20
N PRO A 163 -13.94 7.02 -7.00
CA PRO A 163 -14.76 5.91 -6.53
C PRO A 163 -14.00 4.79 -5.82
N SER A 164 -12.70 4.63 -6.07
CA SER A 164 -11.85 3.66 -5.36
C SER A 164 -11.73 3.91 -3.85
N THR A 165 -12.16 5.08 -3.36
CA THR A 165 -12.31 5.31 -1.90
C THR A 165 -13.22 4.29 -1.23
N ALA A 166 -14.16 3.68 -1.98
CA ALA A 166 -15.08 2.65 -1.47
C ALA A 166 -14.38 1.43 -0.87
N ILE A 167 -13.12 1.17 -1.27
CA ILE A 167 -12.34 0.05 -0.72
C ILE A 167 -12.09 0.19 0.79
N TYR A 168 -11.96 1.41 1.29
CA TYR A 168 -11.83 1.66 2.73
C TYR A 168 -13.11 1.29 3.50
N SER A 169 -14.28 1.57 2.93
CA SER A 169 -15.56 1.14 3.49
C SER A 169 -15.74 -0.38 3.44
N GLN A 170 -15.26 -1.02 2.37
CA GLN A 170 -15.24 -2.48 2.27
C GLN A 170 -14.37 -3.07 3.39
N MET A 171 -13.18 -2.53 3.61
CA MET A 171 -12.29 -2.98 4.69
C MET A 171 -12.93 -2.79 6.06
N ASP A 172 -13.55 -1.65 6.32
CA ASP A 172 -14.25 -1.37 7.58
C ASP A 172 -15.39 -2.39 7.81
N TYR A 173 -16.16 -2.69 6.77
CA TYR A 173 -17.20 -3.73 6.83
C TYR A 173 -16.60 -5.13 7.10
N MET A 174 -15.56 -5.51 6.37
CA MET A 174 -14.92 -6.83 6.52
C MET A 174 -14.32 -7.04 7.92
N LEU A 175 -13.69 -6.02 8.50
CA LEU A 175 -13.19 -6.06 9.87
C LEU A 175 -14.33 -6.41 10.84
N LYS A 176 -15.47 -5.73 10.74
CA LYS A 176 -16.62 -5.96 11.59
C LYS A 176 -17.31 -7.30 11.36
N ALA A 177 -17.44 -7.71 10.09
CA ALA A 177 -17.97 -9.03 9.71
C ALA A 177 -17.13 -10.18 10.26
N ASN A 178 -15.84 -9.96 10.48
CA ASN A 178 -14.91 -10.91 11.13
C ASN A 178 -14.85 -10.74 12.67
N GLY A 179 -15.84 -10.07 13.28
CA GLY A 179 -15.94 -9.92 14.73
C GLY A 179 -15.02 -8.85 15.34
N MET A 180 -14.27 -8.13 14.53
CA MET A 180 -13.35 -7.07 14.96
C MET A 180 -14.10 -5.75 15.16
N THR A 181 -15.12 -5.76 16.02
CA THR A 181 -16.03 -4.61 16.27
C THR A 181 -15.35 -3.42 16.93
N ASN A 182 -14.14 -3.58 17.45
CA ASN A 182 -13.30 -2.53 18.01
C ASN A 182 -12.30 -1.95 17.00
N PHE A 183 -12.38 -2.32 15.74
CA PHE A 183 -11.61 -1.73 14.66
C PHE A 183 -12.50 -0.77 13.87
N HIS A 184 -11.96 0.38 13.54
CA HIS A 184 -12.64 1.43 12.78
C HIS A 184 -11.67 1.93 11.71
N LEU A 185 -12.20 2.32 10.59
CA LEU A 185 -11.41 2.88 9.51
C LEU A 185 -11.91 4.30 9.20
N GLY A 186 -10.96 5.21 9.03
CA GLY A 186 -11.21 6.55 8.54
C GLY A 186 -10.14 6.98 7.57
N THR A 187 -10.40 8.03 6.80
CA THR A 187 -9.48 8.55 5.79
C THR A 187 -9.24 10.04 5.99
N ILE A 188 -8.02 10.49 5.63
CA ILE A 188 -7.68 11.91 5.63
C ILE A 188 -8.44 12.62 4.52
N GLU A 189 -8.49 12.00 3.33
CA GLU A 189 -9.23 12.46 2.17
C GLU A 189 -10.18 11.36 1.68
N GLY A 190 -11.44 11.69 1.45
CA GLY A 190 -12.40 10.71 0.94
C GLY A 190 -13.34 10.15 2.01
N TYR A 191 -13.63 8.85 1.96
CA TYR A 191 -14.60 8.19 2.83
C TYR A 191 -14.12 6.79 3.26
N PRO A 192 -14.34 6.33 4.53
CA PRO A 192 -15.04 7.01 5.65
C PRO A 192 -14.30 8.26 6.15
N THR A 193 -15.07 9.31 6.50
CA THR A 193 -14.49 10.53 7.06
C THR A 193 -14.13 10.39 8.54
N PHE A 194 -13.44 11.38 9.10
CA PHE A 194 -13.20 11.45 10.54
C PHE A 194 -14.51 11.40 11.35
N GLU A 195 -15.53 12.15 10.93
CA GLU A 195 -16.84 12.20 11.61
C GLU A 195 -17.56 10.84 11.56
N THR A 196 -17.48 10.14 10.42
CA THR A 196 -18.06 8.79 10.28
C THR A 196 -17.38 7.82 11.23
N MET A 197 -16.06 7.84 11.30
CA MET A 197 -15.25 7.02 12.21
C MET A 197 -15.55 7.37 13.67
N LEU A 198 -15.62 8.68 14.01
CA LEU A 198 -15.95 9.16 15.35
C LEU A 198 -17.34 8.69 15.81
N ALA A 199 -18.33 8.71 14.93
CA ALA A 199 -19.68 8.18 15.23
C ALA A 199 -19.62 6.69 15.59
N GLN A 200 -18.80 5.90 14.92
CA GLN A 200 -18.62 4.48 15.25
C GLN A 200 -17.92 4.29 16.62
N LEU A 201 -16.93 5.12 16.96
CA LEU A 201 -16.31 5.09 18.29
C LEU A 201 -17.32 5.40 19.40
N LYS A 202 -18.16 6.40 19.18
CA LYS A 202 -19.25 6.77 20.13
C LYS A 202 -20.25 5.62 20.28
N ALA A 203 -20.71 5.02 19.19
CA ALA A 203 -21.61 3.86 19.21
C ALA A 203 -20.98 2.65 19.93
N GLY A 204 -19.70 2.41 19.74
CA GLY A 204 -18.92 1.36 20.39
C GLY A 204 -18.56 1.66 21.86
N LYS A 205 -18.94 2.83 22.39
CA LYS A 205 -18.61 3.29 23.76
C LYS A 205 -17.11 3.21 24.05
N ALA A 206 -16.29 3.51 23.06
CA ALA A 206 -14.84 3.53 23.18
C ALA A 206 -14.39 4.48 24.28
N LYS A 207 -13.30 4.14 24.97
CA LYS A 207 -12.63 5.00 25.96
C LYS A 207 -11.16 5.18 25.61
N GLN A 208 -10.55 4.12 25.11
CA GLN A 208 -9.14 4.10 24.68
C GLN A 208 -9.10 3.83 23.17
N VAL A 209 -8.33 4.66 22.48
CA VAL A 209 -8.17 4.59 21.03
C VAL A 209 -6.68 4.52 20.70
N THR A 210 -6.31 3.62 19.83
CA THR A 210 -4.97 3.60 19.22
C THR A 210 -5.10 3.90 17.74
N LEU A 211 -4.50 5.01 17.32
CA LEU A 211 -4.39 5.40 15.92
C LEU A 211 -3.28 4.59 15.25
N VAL A 212 -3.56 4.02 14.10
CA VAL A 212 -2.63 3.20 13.31
C VAL A 212 -2.66 3.67 11.86
N PRO A 213 -1.53 4.10 11.26
CA PRO A 213 -1.50 4.42 9.85
C PRO A 213 -1.88 3.20 8.99
N PHE A 214 -2.86 3.38 8.10
CA PHE A 214 -3.22 2.39 7.09
C PHE A 214 -2.63 2.82 5.75
N MET A 215 -1.30 2.94 5.75
CA MET A 215 -0.45 3.42 4.67
C MET A 215 0.80 2.56 4.61
N PHE A 216 1.41 2.40 3.44
CA PHE A 216 2.65 1.65 3.31
C PHE A 216 3.79 2.29 4.10
N VAL A 217 3.91 3.61 3.99
CA VAL A 217 4.92 4.42 4.68
C VAL A 217 4.23 5.33 5.69
N ALA A 218 4.65 5.28 6.96
CA ALA A 218 4.24 6.24 7.99
C ALA A 218 5.12 7.50 7.93
N GLY A 219 4.95 8.30 6.87
CA GLY A 219 5.72 9.52 6.60
C GLY A 219 5.09 10.78 7.17
N ASP A 220 5.22 11.91 6.45
CA ASP A 220 4.73 13.23 6.87
C ASP A 220 3.23 13.23 7.21
N HIS A 221 2.38 12.62 6.37
CA HIS A 221 0.95 12.51 6.64
C HIS A 221 0.64 11.79 7.95
N ALA A 222 1.35 10.68 8.22
CA ALA A 222 1.14 9.97 9.47
C ALA A 222 1.60 10.79 10.68
N LYS A 223 2.69 11.54 10.55
CA LYS A 223 3.22 12.37 11.65
C LYS A 223 2.35 13.59 11.92
N ASN A 224 1.91 14.31 10.89
CA ASN A 224 1.13 15.52 11.05
C ASN A 224 -0.36 15.21 11.22
N ASP A 225 -0.98 14.51 10.24
CA ASP A 225 -2.43 14.34 10.22
C ASP A 225 -2.90 13.34 11.30
N ILE A 226 -2.12 12.27 11.56
CA ILE A 226 -2.52 11.22 12.51
C ILE A 226 -2.03 11.51 13.92
N ALA A 227 -0.71 11.71 14.09
CA ALA A 227 -0.11 11.85 15.41
C ALA A 227 -0.37 13.21 16.06
N GLU A 228 -0.71 14.23 15.28
CA GLU A 228 -1.06 15.57 15.76
C GLU A 228 -2.57 15.82 15.64
N ASP A 229 -3.08 16.05 14.44
CA ASP A 229 -4.45 16.54 14.22
C ASP A 229 -5.54 15.55 14.71
N TRP A 230 -5.48 14.30 14.28
CA TRP A 230 -6.48 13.30 14.68
C TRP A 230 -6.39 12.95 16.16
N LYS A 231 -5.17 12.87 16.71
CA LYS A 231 -4.97 12.63 18.11
C LYS A 231 -5.58 13.75 18.94
N GLU A 232 -5.25 15.02 18.62
CA GLU A 232 -5.79 16.18 19.33
C GLU A 232 -7.32 16.26 19.25
N ALA A 233 -7.89 16.00 18.05
CA ALA A 233 -9.33 16.00 17.84
C ALA A 233 -10.04 14.94 18.69
N LEU A 234 -9.49 13.73 18.78
CA LEU A 234 -10.06 12.66 19.61
C LEU A 234 -9.88 12.91 21.10
N GLU A 235 -8.76 13.49 21.53
CA GLU A 235 -8.53 13.89 22.92
C GLU A 235 -9.54 14.96 23.38
N LYS A 236 -9.86 15.92 22.49
CA LYS A 236 -10.92 16.92 22.73
C LYS A 236 -12.32 16.29 22.90
N GLU A 237 -12.56 15.17 22.22
CA GLU A 237 -13.80 14.37 22.37
C GLU A 237 -13.79 13.48 23.64
N GLY A 238 -12.73 13.52 24.43
CA GLY A 238 -12.60 12.82 25.72
C GLY A 238 -12.04 11.40 25.65
N TYR A 239 -11.42 11.01 24.54
CA TYR A 239 -10.73 9.72 24.42
C TYR A 239 -9.31 9.78 25.00
N THR A 240 -8.86 8.65 25.54
CA THR A 240 -7.43 8.42 25.76
C THR A 240 -6.82 7.88 24.48
N VAL A 241 -5.90 8.63 23.88
CA VAL A 241 -5.38 8.33 22.54
C VAL A 241 -3.92 7.91 22.60
N ASN A 242 -3.62 6.76 22.01
CA ASN A 242 -2.28 6.29 21.69
C ASN A 242 -2.06 6.36 20.18
N VAL A 243 -0.81 6.49 19.77
CA VAL A 243 -0.43 6.43 18.35
C VAL A 243 0.62 5.35 18.16
N ARG A 244 0.37 4.45 17.21
CA ARG A 244 1.33 3.45 16.75
C ARG A 244 1.80 3.81 15.35
N MET A 245 2.95 4.48 15.30
CA MET A 245 3.56 4.99 14.07
C MET A 245 4.27 3.87 13.28
N GLU A 246 3.54 2.83 12.89
CA GLU A 246 4.05 1.71 12.11
C GLU A 246 3.29 1.67 10.77
N GLY A 247 4.00 1.91 9.67
CA GLY A 247 3.43 1.74 8.33
C GLY A 247 3.27 0.27 7.97
N LEU A 248 2.32 -0.03 7.09
CA LEU A 248 2.06 -1.41 6.61
C LEU A 248 3.31 -2.03 5.94
N GLY A 249 4.18 -1.20 5.36
CA GLY A 249 5.44 -1.65 4.77
C GLY A 249 6.44 -2.26 5.76
N GLN A 250 6.25 -2.06 7.09
CA GLN A 250 7.05 -2.69 8.13
C GLN A 250 6.57 -4.10 8.47
N VAL A 251 5.41 -4.51 7.98
CA VAL A 251 4.77 -5.79 8.32
C VAL A 251 5.21 -6.86 7.32
N PRO A 252 6.00 -7.87 7.73
CA PRO A 252 6.54 -8.87 6.80
C PRO A 252 5.47 -9.62 6.02
N GLU A 253 4.31 -9.88 6.64
CA GLU A 253 3.19 -10.56 6.01
C GLU A 253 2.52 -9.69 4.92
N ILE A 254 2.47 -8.37 5.12
CA ILE A 254 2.01 -7.42 4.09
C ILE A 254 3.00 -7.35 2.93
N GLN A 255 4.30 -7.31 3.23
CA GLN A 255 5.33 -7.37 2.19
C GLN A 255 5.18 -8.65 1.34
N GLU A 256 4.85 -9.80 1.96
CA GLU A 256 4.66 -11.06 1.24
C GLU A 256 3.50 -11.02 0.25
N ILE A 257 2.41 -10.32 0.56
CA ILE A 257 1.31 -10.12 -0.40
C ILE A 257 1.82 -9.44 -1.69
N PHE A 258 2.64 -8.39 -1.57
CA PHE A 258 3.23 -7.75 -2.75
C PHE A 258 4.20 -8.66 -3.51
N ILE A 259 4.98 -9.48 -2.80
CA ILE A 259 5.86 -10.48 -3.43
C ILE A 259 5.02 -11.52 -4.18
N ASP A 260 3.88 -11.94 -3.65
CA ASP A 260 2.96 -12.84 -4.35
C ASP A 260 2.35 -12.19 -5.60
N HIS A 261 2.05 -10.89 -5.55
CA HIS A 261 1.62 -10.14 -6.75
C HIS A 261 2.71 -10.16 -7.85
N ILE A 262 3.98 -10.01 -7.48
CA ILE A 262 5.09 -10.11 -8.44
C ILE A 262 5.19 -11.54 -8.99
N ARG A 263 5.11 -12.57 -8.13
CA ARG A 263 5.09 -13.98 -8.56
C ARG A 263 3.97 -14.26 -9.56
N PHE A 264 2.79 -13.69 -9.30
CA PHE A 264 1.66 -13.78 -10.21
C PHE A 264 1.97 -13.12 -11.56
N MET A 265 2.52 -11.90 -11.57
CA MET A 265 2.85 -11.19 -12.80
C MET A 265 3.96 -11.88 -13.61
N LEU A 266 4.87 -12.59 -12.98
CA LEU A 266 5.89 -13.38 -13.69
C LEU A 266 5.28 -14.58 -14.43
N LYS A 267 4.20 -15.15 -13.92
CA LYS A 267 3.53 -16.32 -14.50
C LYS A 267 2.36 -15.97 -15.42
N HIS A 268 1.69 -14.85 -15.13
CA HIS A 268 0.44 -14.48 -15.79
C HIS A 268 0.53 -13.06 -16.32
N ARG A 269 -0.09 -12.84 -17.49
CA ARG A 269 -0.28 -11.52 -18.04
C ARG A 269 -1.72 -11.08 -17.80
N MET A 270 -1.91 -9.92 -17.20
CA MET A 270 -3.24 -9.33 -17.08
C MET A 270 -3.67 -8.78 -18.45
N LEU A 271 -4.78 -9.32 -18.97
CA LEU A 271 -5.36 -8.86 -20.23
C LEU A 271 -6.34 -7.72 -19.99
N GLY A 272 -6.23 -6.67 -20.78
CA GLY A 272 -7.24 -5.62 -20.84
C GLY A 272 -8.58 -6.13 -21.36
N ILE A 273 -9.67 -5.43 -21.04
CA ILE A 273 -11.03 -5.86 -21.45
C ILE A 273 -11.17 -5.99 -22.96
N MET A 274 -10.49 -5.16 -23.76
CA MET A 274 -10.53 -5.22 -25.21
C MET A 274 -9.79 -6.45 -25.76
N GLU A 275 -8.66 -6.82 -25.15
CA GLU A 275 -7.93 -8.05 -25.49
C GLU A 275 -8.76 -9.30 -25.15
N LYS A 276 -9.41 -9.31 -23.98
CA LYS A 276 -10.34 -10.38 -23.59
C LYS A 276 -11.50 -10.50 -24.58
N LYS A 277 -12.15 -9.40 -24.93
CA LYS A 277 -13.24 -9.40 -25.92
C LYS A 277 -12.80 -9.94 -27.29
N ALA A 278 -11.61 -9.52 -27.74
CA ALA A 278 -11.05 -10.03 -28.99
C ALA A 278 -10.73 -11.54 -28.91
N GLY A 279 -10.22 -12.01 -27.78
CA GLY A 279 -9.98 -13.42 -27.53
C GLY A 279 -11.26 -14.26 -27.58
N TYR A 280 -12.30 -13.84 -26.85
CA TYR A 280 -13.60 -14.51 -26.88
C TYR A 280 -14.24 -14.51 -28.27
N ALA A 281 -14.17 -13.39 -29.00
CA ALA A 281 -14.66 -13.32 -30.38
C ALA A 281 -13.90 -14.28 -31.34
N ALA A 282 -12.64 -14.57 -31.03
CA ALA A 282 -11.83 -15.55 -31.79
C ALA A 282 -12.00 -17.00 -31.28
N GLY A 283 -12.93 -17.27 -30.35
CA GLY A 283 -13.16 -18.59 -29.78
C GLY A 283 -12.03 -19.09 -28.87
N LYS A 284 -11.21 -18.18 -28.32
CA LYS A 284 -10.16 -18.51 -27.35
C LYS A 284 -10.70 -18.35 -25.93
N ASP A 285 -10.33 -19.31 -25.08
CA ASP A 285 -10.51 -19.17 -23.63
C ASP A 285 -9.43 -18.24 -23.11
N VAL A 286 -9.83 -17.09 -22.60
CA VAL A 286 -8.92 -16.03 -22.11
C VAL A 286 -9.30 -15.67 -20.68
N GLU A 287 -8.93 -16.55 -19.75
CA GLU A 287 -9.02 -16.29 -18.32
C GLU A 287 -7.78 -15.56 -17.80
#